data_3e37d928d0eb12f0a0ef5b2ae95c6850
#
_entry.id   3e37d928d0eb12f0a0ef5b2ae95c6850
#
_cell.length_a   1.000
_cell.length_b   1.000
_cell.length_c   1.000
_cell.angle_alpha   90.00
_cell.angle_beta   90.00
_cell.angle_gamma   90.00
#
_symmetry.space_group_name_H-M   'P 1'
#
loop_
_entity.id
_entity.type
_entity.pdbx_description
1 polymer ?
#
loop_
_entity_poly.entity_id
_entity_poly.type
_entity_poly.pdbx_seq_one_letter_code
_entity_poly.pdbx_strand_id
1 'polypeptide(L)'
;LFGIFFAFAMLAAQAQTGAQNSITALGVSSVGGGATVIKVELSQPLANPPAGFTINTPPRIAFDFPNTANGLGRSVQDFAEGDLRSANIVQAGGRTRLVVNLNQMLSYDTKVDGNSLLITLHAKPAGMAATASISRFAEGSRDVQKHTLRDIDFHRGKNGEGRIQVDLSDPG
;
A
#
# COMPACT_ATOMS: atom_id res chain seq x y z
N LEU A 1 41.13 -44.74 -43.73
CA LEU A 1 41.20 -44.05 -42.45
C LEU A 1 40.10 -42.98 -42.43
N PHE A 2 38.96 -43.31 -41.81
CA PHE A 2 37.80 -42.41 -41.69
C PHE A 2 37.87 -41.72 -40.31
N GLY A 3 38.09 -40.40 -40.30
CA GLY A 3 38.07 -39.58 -39.12
C GLY A 3 36.67 -39.01 -38.89
N ILE A 4 36.00 -39.41 -37.82
CA ILE A 4 34.69 -38.87 -37.38
C ILE A 4 34.97 -37.63 -36.53
N PHE A 5 34.61 -36.46 -37.05
CA PHE A 5 34.63 -35.22 -36.32
C PHE A 5 33.31 -35.11 -35.49
N PHE A 6 33.41 -35.24 -34.19
CA PHE A 6 32.32 -35.04 -33.26
C PHE A 6 32.21 -33.54 -32.94
N ALA A 7 31.29 -32.85 -33.58
CA ALA A 7 31.03 -31.46 -33.29
C ALA A 7 30.18 -31.38 -32.01
N PHE A 8 30.78 -30.95 -30.89
CA PHE A 8 30.14 -30.69 -29.62
C PHE A 8 29.43 -29.32 -29.72
N ALA A 9 28.13 -29.32 -29.98
CA ALA A 9 27.30 -28.11 -29.92
C ALA A 9 27.05 -27.73 -28.45
N MET A 10 27.79 -26.74 -27.96
CA MET A 10 27.47 -26.10 -26.66
C MET A 10 26.19 -25.30 -26.79
N LEU A 11 25.10 -25.81 -26.26
CA LEU A 11 23.88 -25.02 -26.01
C LEU A 11 24.17 -24.04 -24.85
N ALA A 12 24.46 -22.78 -25.19
CA ALA A 12 24.49 -21.71 -24.21
C ALA A 12 23.06 -21.46 -23.73
N ALA A 13 22.72 -21.94 -22.54
CA ALA A 13 21.48 -21.56 -21.85
C ALA A 13 21.56 -20.05 -21.56
N GLN A 14 20.88 -19.25 -22.35
CA GLN A 14 20.69 -17.83 -22.07
C GLN A 14 19.73 -17.74 -20.88
N ALA A 15 20.26 -17.47 -19.70
CA ALA A 15 19.46 -17.03 -18.57
C ALA A 15 18.80 -15.70 -18.97
N GLN A 16 17.52 -15.74 -19.31
CA GLN A 16 16.70 -14.54 -19.45
C GLN A 16 16.61 -13.91 -18.07
N THR A 17 17.51 -12.97 -17.75
CA THR A 17 17.28 -12.02 -16.68
C THR A 17 16.07 -11.19 -17.10
N GLY A 18 14.89 -11.54 -16.57
CA GLY A 18 13.68 -10.76 -16.79
C GLY A 18 13.99 -9.30 -16.49
N ALA A 19 13.78 -8.41 -17.47
CA ALA A 19 14.10 -7.01 -17.34
C ALA A 19 13.40 -6.47 -16.09
N GLN A 20 14.16 -5.81 -15.20
CA GLN A 20 13.63 -5.18 -14.00
C GLN A 20 12.57 -4.16 -14.39
N ASN A 21 11.42 -4.16 -13.71
CA ASN A 21 10.40 -3.13 -13.92
C ASN A 21 10.93 -1.76 -13.48
N SER A 22 10.32 -0.69 -13.96
CA SER A 22 10.74 0.68 -13.64
C SER A 22 9.55 1.61 -13.59
N ILE A 23 9.51 2.52 -12.61
CA ILE A 23 8.55 3.62 -12.59
C ILE A 23 9.00 4.65 -13.60
N THR A 24 8.23 4.88 -14.66
CA THR A 24 8.59 5.73 -15.80
C THR A 24 7.91 7.10 -15.76
N ALA A 25 6.72 7.20 -15.17
CA ALA A 25 6.03 8.47 -15.00
C ALA A 25 5.18 8.48 -13.72
N LEU A 26 4.99 9.68 -13.19
CA LEU A 26 4.12 9.96 -12.06
C LEU A 26 3.28 11.19 -12.40
N GLY A 27 1.98 10.98 -12.58
CA GLY A 27 1.00 12.03 -12.88
C GLY A 27 -0.03 12.17 -11.79
N VAL A 28 -0.62 13.36 -11.67
CA VAL A 28 -1.71 13.66 -10.75
C VAL A 28 -2.82 14.35 -11.49
N SER A 29 -4.05 14.00 -11.17
CA SER A 29 -5.26 14.64 -11.69
C SER A 29 -6.33 14.70 -10.63
N SER A 30 -7.04 15.84 -10.59
CA SER A 30 -8.24 15.99 -9.76
C SER A 30 -9.45 15.47 -10.52
N VAL A 31 -10.28 14.67 -9.83
CA VAL A 31 -11.55 14.17 -10.36
C VAL A 31 -12.72 14.75 -9.58
N GLY A 32 -13.91 14.66 -10.16
CA GLY A 32 -15.13 15.19 -9.54
C GLY A 32 -15.34 14.71 -8.10
N GLY A 33 -15.89 15.58 -7.24
CA GLY A 33 -16.10 15.29 -5.83
C GLY A 33 -14.90 15.53 -4.92
N GLY A 34 -13.85 16.20 -5.41
CA GLY A 34 -12.65 16.52 -4.62
C GLY A 34 -11.68 15.36 -4.44
N ALA A 35 -11.88 14.27 -5.17
CA ALA A 35 -10.92 13.16 -5.17
C ALA A 35 -9.71 13.49 -6.05
N THR A 36 -8.54 13.01 -5.64
CA THR A 36 -7.29 13.17 -6.40
C THR A 36 -6.79 11.78 -6.83
N VAL A 37 -6.49 11.64 -8.11
CA VAL A 37 -5.93 10.39 -8.65
C VAL A 37 -4.46 10.59 -8.96
N ILE A 38 -3.63 9.73 -8.37
CA ILE A 38 -2.21 9.61 -8.67
C ILE A 38 -2.05 8.43 -9.63
N LYS A 39 -1.51 8.68 -10.82
CA LYS A 39 -1.19 7.65 -11.80
C LYS A 39 0.31 7.38 -11.76
N VAL A 40 0.69 6.15 -11.46
CA VAL A 40 2.07 5.67 -11.51
C VAL A 40 2.20 4.79 -12.73
N GLU A 41 3.02 5.21 -13.70
CA GLU A 41 3.29 4.43 -14.91
C GLU A 41 4.56 3.61 -14.75
N LEU A 42 4.52 2.38 -15.22
CA LEU A 42 5.63 1.44 -15.15
C LEU A 42 6.04 0.97 -16.55
N SER A 43 7.26 0.50 -16.67
CA SER A 43 7.77 -0.07 -17.94
C SER A 43 7.15 -1.43 -18.28
N GLN A 44 6.63 -2.14 -17.30
CA GLN A 44 6.00 -3.46 -17.44
C GLN A 44 4.69 -3.53 -16.64
N PRO A 45 3.74 -4.39 -17.07
CA PRO A 45 2.49 -4.59 -16.34
C PRO A 45 2.71 -5.06 -14.90
N LEU A 46 1.82 -4.62 -14.01
CA LEU A 46 1.70 -5.13 -12.65
C LEU A 46 0.73 -6.29 -12.61
N ALA A 47 1.15 -7.42 -12.07
CA ALA A 47 0.25 -8.55 -11.83
C ALA A 47 -0.74 -8.28 -10.68
N ASN A 48 -0.28 -7.56 -9.66
CA ASN A 48 -1.05 -7.21 -8.47
C ASN A 48 -0.71 -5.79 -8.01
N PRO A 49 -1.62 -5.11 -7.30
CA PRO A 49 -1.29 -3.85 -6.64
C PRO A 49 -0.13 -4.04 -5.66
N PRO A 50 0.79 -3.07 -5.55
CA PRO A 50 1.86 -3.11 -4.57
C PRO A 50 1.28 -3.02 -3.15
N ALA A 51 2.01 -3.56 -2.17
CA ALA A 51 1.64 -3.42 -0.77
C ALA A 51 1.66 -1.95 -0.36
N GLY A 52 0.54 -1.48 0.21
CA GLY A 52 0.39 -0.12 0.70
C GLY A 52 0.22 -0.10 2.22
N PHE A 53 0.77 0.93 2.87
CA PHE A 53 0.57 1.16 4.30
C PHE A 53 0.49 2.66 4.60
N THR A 54 -0.20 3.00 5.69
CA THR A 54 -0.44 4.38 6.11
C THR A 54 0.37 4.72 7.36
N ILE A 55 0.81 5.98 7.43
CA ILE A 55 1.46 6.58 8.60
C ILE A 55 0.66 7.83 8.94
N ASN A 56 0.16 7.94 10.17
CA ASN A 56 -0.75 9.02 10.54
C ASN A 56 -0.02 10.30 10.96
N THR A 57 1.20 10.21 11.46
CA THR A 57 1.95 11.36 11.98
C THR A 57 3.41 11.31 11.53
N PRO A 58 3.81 12.14 10.56
CA PRO A 58 2.99 12.95 9.67
C PRO A 58 2.17 12.09 8.68
N PRO A 59 1.05 12.63 8.12
CA PRO A 59 0.18 11.87 7.23
C PRO A 59 0.89 11.46 5.95
N ARG A 60 1.00 10.14 5.71
CA ARG A 60 1.66 9.55 4.53
C ARG A 60 1.04 8.23 4.14
N ILE A 61 1.09 7.92 2.86
CA ILE A 61 0.78 6.61 2.33
C ILE A 61 2.02 6.11 1.60
N ALA A 62 2.47 4.91 1.87
CA ALA A 62 3.64 4.34 1.23
C ALA A 62 3.26 3.06 0.47
N PHE A 63 3.83 2.89 -0.72
CA PHE A 63 3.66 1.74 -1.59
C PHE A 63 5.01 1.12 -1.90
N ASP A 64 5.14 -0.17 -1.69
CA ASP A 64 6.36 -0.92 -1.99
C ASP A 64 6.23 -1.66 -3.33
N PHE A 65 7.08 -1.30 -4.29
CA PHE A 65 7.19 -1.92 -5.60
C PHE A 65 8.41 -2.87 -5.61
N PRO A 66 8.20 -4.18 -5.44
CA PRO A 66 9.30 -5.14 -5.53
C PRO A 66 9.82 -5.24 -6.96
N ASN A 67 11.10 -5.56 -7.10
CA ASN A 67 11.79 -5.70 -8.39
C ASN A 67 11.56 -4.55 -9.37
N THR A 68 11.51 -3.31 -8.82
CA THR A 68 11.18 -2.11 -9.59
C THR A 68 12.23 -1.04 -9.33
N ALA A 69 12.74 -0.43 -10.38
CA ALA A 69 13.68 0.68 -10.32
C ALA A 69 12.95 2.04 -10.36
N ASN A 70 13.63 3.09 -9.92
CA ASN A 70 13.17 4.46 -10.12
C ASN A 70 13.69 4.98 -11.48
N GLY A 71 12.85 4.95 -12.50
CA GLY A 71 13.16 5.46 -13.86
C GLY A 71 12.82 6.93 -14.06
N LEU A 72 12.30 7.63 -13.03
CA LEU A 72 11.93 9.06 -13.15
C LEU A 72 13.13 10.01 -13.18
N GLY A 73 14.31 9.54 -12.79
CA GLY A 73 15.49 10.39 -12.67
C GLY A 73 15.44 11.42 -11.54
N ARG A 74 14.39 11.37 -10.69
CA ARG A 74 14.18 12.23 -9.53
C ARG A 74 13.69 11.41 -8.34
N SER A 75 14.00 11.88 -7.13
CA SER A 75 13.59 11.22 -5.88
C SER A 75 12.44 11.92 -5.18
N VAL A 76 12.07 13.12 -5.64
CA VAL A 76 10.99 13.93 -5.08
C VAL A 76 10.23 14.60 -6.21
N GLN A 77 8.92 14.65 -6.05
CA GLN A 77 8.03 15.43 -6.92
C GLN A 77 6.99 16.13 -6.05
N ASP A 78 6.97 17.45 -6.12
CA ASP A 78 5.99 18.27 -5.40
C ASP A 78 4.70 18.38 -6.20
N PHE A 79 3.59 18.44 -5.49
CA PHE A 79 2.24 18.61 -6.03
C PHE A 79 1.52 19.69 -5.22
N ALA A 80 0.57 20.37 -5.85
CA ALA A 80 -0.29 21.36 -5.21
C ALA A 80 -1.76 21.03 -5.50
N GLU A 81 -2.12 19.75 -5.36
CA GLU A 81 -3.45 19.26 -5.70
C GLU A 81 -4.18 18.76 -4.45
N GLY A 82 -5.12 19.54 -3.95
CA GLY A 82 -5.92 19.23 -2.78
C GLY A 82 -5.08 18.99 -1.53
N ASP A 83 -5.20 17.82 -0.94
CA ASP A 83 -4.43 17.41 0.24
C ASP A 83 -3.11 16.71 -0.09
N LEU A 84 -2.79 16.52 -1.37
CA LEU A 84 -1.52 15.95 -1.82
C LEU A 84 -0.44 17.03 -1.84
N ARG A 85 0.65 16.78 -1.08
CA ARG A 85 1.80 17.70 -1.00
C ARG A 85 2.92 17.32 -1.95
N SER A 86 3.39 16.10 -1.83
CA SER A 86 4.52 15.60 -2.61
C SER A 86 4.57 14.10 -2.63
N ALA A 87 5.35 13.55 -3.55
CA ALA A 87 5.72 12.16 -3.56
C ALA A 87 7.24 12.01 -3.48
N ASN A 88 7.70 11.11 -2.62
CA ASN A 88 9.09 10.72 -2.52
C ASN A 88 9.26 9.31 -3.10
N ILE A 89 10.24 9.14 -3.97
CA ILE A 89 10.56 7.89 -4.62
C ILE A 89 11.93 7.44 -4.13
N VAL A 90 11.95 6.39 -3.31
CA VAL A 90 13.18 5.88 -2.69
C VAL A 90 13.45 4.49 -3.22
N GLN A 91 14.55 4.34 -3.93
CA GLN A 91 15.03 3.03 -4.38
C GLN A 91 16.04 2.48 -3.37
N ALA A 92 15.84 1.23 -2.95
CA ALA A 92 16.74 0.51 -2.05
C ALA A 92 16.87 -0.94 -2.54
N GLY A 93 18.06 -1.28 -3.07
CA GLY A 93 18.30 -2.58 -3.68
C GLY A 93 17.36 -2.82 -4.87
N GLY A 94 16.72 -3.97 -4.92
CA GLY A 94 15.79 -4.36 -5.99
C GLY A 94 14.36 -3.84 -5.83
N ARG A 95 14.07 -2.88 -4.96
CA ARG A 95 12.72 -2.35 -4.75
C ARG A 95 12.68 -0.84 -4.73
N THR A 96 11.56 -0.28 -5.14
CA THR A 96 11.28 1.15 -5.04
C THR A 96 10.08 1.37 -4.11
N ARG A 97 10.22 2.30 -3.18
CA ARG A 97 9.15 2.78 -2.31
C ARG A 97 8.68 4.14 -2.78
N LEU A 98 7.40 4.26 -3.06
CA LEU A 98 6.71 5.52 -3.32
C LEU A 98 6.05 5.96 -2.02
N VAL A 99 6.41 7.14 -1.51
CA VAL A 99 5.82 7.75 -0.31
C VAL A 99 5.04 8.98 -0.73
N VAL A 100 3.74 8.91 -0.58
CA VAL A 100 2.80 10.02 -0.84
C VAL A 100 2.63 10.81 0.44
N ASN A 101 3.06 12.07 0.45
CA ASN A 101 2.93 12.98 1.59
C ASN A 101 1.63 13.78 1.46
N LEU A 102 0.87 13.83 2.55
CA LEU A 102 -0.44 14.46 2.58
C LEU A 102 -0.49 15.61 3.61
N ASN A 103 -1.45 16.50 3.47
CA ASN A 103 -1.78 17.52 4.48
C ASN A 103 -2.57 16.91 5.64
N GLN A 104 -3.47 15.98 5.33
CA GLN A 104 -4.26 15.22 6.28
C GLN A 104 -4.38 13.76 5.80
N MET A 105 -4.69 12.84 6.72
CA MET A 105 -4.90 11.46 6.34
C MET A 105 -6.19 11.32 5.54
N LEU A 106 -6.08 10.70 4.37
CA LEU A 106 -7.18 10.40 3.45
C LEU A 106 -7.33 8.89 3.31
N SER A 107 -8.55 8.45 3.07
CA SER A 107 -8.79 7.10 2.56
C SER A 107 -8.35 7.02 1.11
N TYR A 108 -7.92 5.84 0.68
CA TYR A 108 -7.49 5.63 -0.70
C TYR A 108 -7.89 4.25 -1.20
N ASP A 109 -8.05 4.18 -2.52
CA ASP A 109 -8.19 2.93 -3.26
C ASP A 109 -7.07 2.79 -4.29
N THR A 110 -6.73 1.56 -4.63
CA THR A 110 -5.74 1.27 -5.67
C THR A 110 -6.34 0.37 -6.75
N LYS A 111 -6.06 0.69 -8.00
CA LYS A 111 -6.44 -0.11 -9.16
C LYS A 111 -5.26 -0.26 -10.10
N VAL A 112 -5.00 -1.50 -10.52
CA VAL A 112 -4.03 -1.77 -11.59
C VAL A 112 -4.75 -1.67 -12.92
N ASP A 113 -4.15 -0.96 -13.86
CA ASP A 113 -4.62 -0.80 -15.23
C ASP A 113 -3.43 -0.99 -16.18
N GLY A 114 -3.23 -2.24 -16.63
CA GLY A 114 -2.10 -2.61 -17.47
C GLY A 114 -0.75 -2.28 -16.82
N ASN A 115 -0.03 -1.33 -17.41
CA ASN A 115 1.27 -0.84 -16.92
C ASN A 115 1.14 0.30 -15.92
N SER A 116 -0.07 0.61 -15.45
CA SER A 116 -0.31 1.75 -14.56
C SER A 116 -0.93 1.29 -13.25
N LEU A 117 -0.52 1.94 -12.16
CA LEU A 117 -1.22 1.91 -10.89
C LEU A 117 -1.95 3.23 -10.69
N LEU A 118 -3.26 3.16 -10.50
CA LEU A 118 -4.10 4.29 -10.14
C LEU A 118 -4.31 4.27 -8.64
N ILE A 119 -3.96 5.35 -7.95
CA ILE A 119 -4.19 5.55 -6.52
C ILE A 119 -5.18 6.70 -6.40
N THR A 120 -6.40 6.39 -5.99
CA THR A 120 -7.45 7.40 -5.79
C THR A 120 -7.49 7.80 -4.33
N LEU A 121 -7.18 9.05 -4.05
CA LEU A 121 -7.31 9.67 -2.74
C LEU A 121 -8.72 10.27 -2.63
N HIS A 122 -9.46 9.87 -1.62
CA HIS A 122 -10.81 10.37 -1.40
C HIS A 122 -10.76 11.61 -0.50
N ALA A 123 -11.39 12.70 -0.96
CA ALA A 123 -11.56 13.86 -0.10
C ALA A 123 -12.33 13.46 1.17
N LYS A 124 -11.89 13.99 2.31
CA LYS A 124 -12.66 13.84 3.54
C LYS A 124 -13.98 14.59 3.35
N PRO A 125 -15.15 13.93 3.45
CA PRO A 125 -16.41 14.67 3.34
C PRO A 125 -16.45 15.74 4.42
N ALA A 126 -16.64 16.98 3.99
CA ALA A 126 -16.80 18.11 4.90
C ALA A 126 -18.05 17.85 5.78
N GLY A 127 -17.83 17.47 7.04
CA GLY A 127 -18.92 17.30 7.99
C GLY A 127 -19.12 15.92 8.62
N MET A 128 -18.32 14.90 8.26
CA MET A 128 -18.32 13.64 9.01
C MET A 128 -17.08 13.56 9.88
N ALA A 129 -17.27 13.77 11.20
CA ALA A 129 -16.32 13.31 12.20
C ALA A 129 -16.01 11.84 11.90
N ALA A 130 -14.72 11.47 11.96
CA ALA A 130 -14.25 10.13 11.69
C ALA A 130 -15.01 9.11 12.56
N THR A 131 -16.05 8.54 12.02
CA THR A 131 -16.50 7.23 12.45
C THR A 131 -15.50 6.28 11.82
N ALA A 132 -14.52 5.85 12.61
CA ALA A 132 -13.70 4.71 12.27
C ALA A 132 -14.61 3.60 11.81
N SER A 133 -14.53 3.20 10.54
CA SER A 133 -15.19 2.00 10.06
C SER A 133 -14.47 0.83 10.73
N ILE A 134 -14.89 0.52 11.96
CA ILE A 134 -14.58 -0.75 12.57
C ILE A 134 -15.25 -1.77 11.68
N SER A 135 -14.48 -2.54 10.91
CA SER A 135 -14.99 -3.73 10.24
C SER A 135 -15.63 -4.60 11.31
N ARG A 136 -16.94 -4.60 11.38
CA ARG A 136 -17.70 -5.47 12.30
C ARG A 136 -17.54 -6.89 11.78
N PHE A 137 -16.60 -7.60 12.34
CA PHE A 137 -16.55 -9.06 12.26
C PHE A 137 -17.55 -9.65 13.23
N ALA A 138 -18.81 -9.49 13.04
CA ALA A 138 -19.94 -10.27 13.55
C ALA A 138 -21.20 -9.43 13.42
N GLU A 139 -22.04 -9.72 12.46
CA GLU A 139 -23.46 -9.42 12.61
C GLU A 139 -24.04 -10.41 13.62
N GLY A 140 -23.95 -10.07 14.89
CA GLY A 140 -24.71 -10.70 15.96
C GLY A 140 -26.06 -10.01 16.07
N SER A 141 -27.09 -10.82 16.21
CA SER A 141 -28.50 -10.49 16.39
C SER A 141 -28.71 -9.24 17.25
N ARG A 142 -29.64 -8.40 16.80
CA ARG A 142 -30.14 -7.24 17.53
C ARG A 142 -30.84 -7.68 18.81
N ASP A 143 -30.11 -7.87 19.89
CA ASP A 143 -30.65 -7.83 21.22
C ASP A 143 -30.34 -6.48 21.85
N VAL A 144 -31.38 -5.85 22.39
CA VAL A 144 -31.42 -4.44 22.76
C VAL A 144 -30.78 -4.18 24.13
N GLN A 145 -29.80 -4.96 24.54
CA GLN A 145 -29.03 -4.70 25.75
C GLN A 145 -27.71 -4.04 25.38
N LYS A 146 -27.66 -2.74 25.71
CA LYS A 146 -26.41 -1.96 25.53
C LYS A 146 -25.39 -2.36 26.59
N HIS A 147 -24.58 -3.35 26.27
CA HIS A 147 -23.39 -3.65 27.07
C HIS A 147 -22.32 -2.58 26.77
N THR A 148 -21.85 -1.92 27.80
CA THR A 148 -20.78 -0.94 27.70
C THR A 148 -19.50 -1.54 28.24
N LEU A 149 -18.42 -1.41 27.50
CA LEU A 149 -17.09 -1.78 27.95
C LEU A 149 -16.70 -0.80 29.07
N ARG A 150 -16.43 -1.30 30.28
CA ARG A 150 -16.02 -0.46 31.41
C ARG A 150 -14.54 -0.30 31.52
N ASP A 151 -13.83 -1.40 31.37
CA ASP A 151 -12.37 -1.39 31.47
C ASP A 151 -11.72 -2.54 30.70
N ILE A 152 -10.51 -2.32 30.26
CA ILE A 152 -9.65 -3.35 29.66
C ILE A 152 -8.30 -3.25 30.36
N ASP A 153 -7.96 -4.28 31.11
CA ASP A 153 -6.69 -4.37 31.79
C ASP A 153 -5.83 -5.49 31.22
N PHE A 154 -4.52 -5.23 31.18
CA PHE A 154 -3.54 -6.18 30.66
C PHE A 154 -2.58 -6.59 31.75
N HIS A 155 -2.65 -7.84 32.20
CA HIS A 155 -1.75 -8.40 33.20
C HIS A 155 -0.78 -9.41 32.60
N ARG A 156 0.43 -9.42 33.14
CA ARG A 156 1.38 -10.49 32.86
C ARG A 156 1.21 -11.58 33.90
N GLY A 157 0.87 -12.79 33.48
CA GLY A 157 0.76 -13.94 34.35
C GLY A 157 2.11 -14.40 34.88
N LYS A 158 2.10 -15.24 35.92
CA LYS A 158 3.30 -15.72 36.63
C LYS A 158 4.27 -16.54 35.76
N ASN A 159 3.76 -17.13 34.66
CA ASN A 159 4.53 -17.91 33.70
C ASN A 159 4.89 -17.12 32.44
N GLY A 160 4.68 -15.79 32.44
CA GLY A 160 4.98 -14.90 31.31
C GLY A 160 3.86 -14.79 30.27
N GLU A 161 2.73 -15.50 30.44
CA GLU A 161 1.57 -15.36 29.60
C GLU A 161 0.91 -13.98 29.73
N GLY A 162 0.42 -13.41 28.61
CA GLY A 162 -0.39 -12.20 28.62
C GLY A 162 -1.86 -12.55 28.93
N ARG A 163 -2.46 -11.86 29.90
CA ARG A 163 -3.89 -11.95 30.22
C ARG A 163 -4.53 -10.60 29.93
N ILE A 164 -5.66 -10.65 29.19
CA ILE A 164 -6.52 -9.49 28.97
C ILE A 164 -7.79 -9.71 29.78
N GLN A 165 -8.05 -8.80 30.70
CA GLN A 165 -9.31 -8.75 31.45
C GLN A 165 -10.18 -7.66 30.83
N VAL A 166 -11.42 -8.00 30.54
CA VAL A 166 -12.42 -7.11 29.94
C VAL A 166 -13.61 -7.04 30.88
N ASP A 167 -13.88 -5.87 31.43
CA ASP A 167 -15.00 -5.62 32.30
C ASP A 167 -16.16 -5.00 31.54
N LEU A 168 -17.32 -5.65 31.57
CA LEU A 168 -18.56 -5.20 30.95
C LEU A 168 -19.50 -4.61 31.99
N SER A 169 -20.36 -3.71 31.55
CA SER A 169 -21.34 -3.03 32.44
C SER A 169 -22.43 -3.95 33.01
N ASP A 170 -22.65 -5.09 32.35
CA ASP A 170 -23.62 -6.08 32.74
C ASP A 170 -23.08 -7.48 32.44
N PRO A 171 -22.93 -8.34 33.46
CA PRO A 171 -22.36 -9.67 33.28
C PRO A 171 -23.37 -10.73 32.80
N GLY A 172 -24.59 -10.35 32.38
CA GLY A 172 -25.61 -11.28 31.84
C GLY A 172 -26.27 -12.14 32.90
#